data_4f28c2802b02a808c66613b71aa15eaa
#
_entry.id   4f28c2802b02a808c66613b71aa15eaa
#
_cell.length_a   1.000
_cell.length_b   1.000
_cell.length_c   1.000
_cell.angle_alpha   90.00
_cell.angle_beta   90.00
_cell.angle_gamma   90.00
#
_symmetry.space_group_name_H-M   'P 1'
#
loop_
_entity.id
_entity.type
_entity.pdbx_description
1 polymer ?
#
loop_
_entity_poly.entity_id
_entity_poly.type
_entity_poly.pdbx_seq_one_letter_code
_entity_poly.pdbx_strand_id
1 'polypeptide(L)'
;NFAVPGNKLPSFGLSIVSLQSGAFQRTNAMNDPLGDFHEGETAYLFTIARNINPRLALGTNVKLVRQTVEDFNAGGVGFDLGGVYDVTANLRLGLSVLNLGGPNLQLRDTKETYPVEFRGGFAATLFNGRGLLTAELDQASGPGLRVRGGSEYWVQPMLALRVGYNDESPGGGLSYRFNSKYQFDYGVLDHPLGLTHRIGLSYRFGGFFASAKASPEIFSPTGESAVTKISLNARTKSEPDSWSLAVLNKSDETVRRFGGKGQPPAHLLWDGKDETGLPLPDGTYRYTLEVLDADGRAIESRTRSVEISTGGPQGSVPVIPVQ
;
A
#
# COMPACT_ATOMS: atom_id res chain seq x y z
N ASN A 1 -6.37 -2.69 13.36
CA ASN A 1 -5.93 -1.40 12.81
C ASN A 1 -7.13 -0.56 12.41
N PHE A 2 -7.08 0.72 12.74
CA PHE A 2 -8.07 1.72 12.33
C PHE A 2 -7.33 2.93 11.77
N ALA A 3 -7.77 3.45 10.64
CA ALA A 3 -7.14 4.62 10.01
C ALA A 3 -8.20 5.58 9.46
N VAL A 4 -7.97 6.85 9.68
CA VAL A 4 -8.79 7.95 9.14
C VAL A 4 -7.91 8.74 8.17
N PRO A 5 -8.22 8.72 6.87
CA PRO A 5 -7.50 9.53 5.90
C PRO A 5 -7.79 11.02 6.16
N GLY A 6 -6.73 11.83 6.16
CA GLY A 6 -6.84 13.27 6.20
C GLY A 6 -6.76 13.85 4.79
N ASN A 7 -7.39 14.98 4.57
CA ASN A 7 -7.27 15.72 3.31
C ASN A 7 -6.45 17.00 3.51
N LYS A 8 -6.99 18.00 4.21
CA LYS A 8 -6.25 19.19 4.65
C LYS A 8 -5.51 18.98 5.97
N LEU A 9 -6.03 18.06 6.81
CA LEU A 9 -5.42 17.62 8.06
C LEU A 9 -4.55 16.38 7.83
N PRO A 10 -3.60 16.07 8.73
CA PRO A 10 -2.90 14.79 8.69
C PRO A 10 -3.85 13.60 8.79
N SER A 11 -3.46 12.47 8.23
CA SER A 11 -4.11 11.18 8.45
C SER A 11 -3.72 10.64 9.83
N PHE A 12 -4.67 9.97 10.50
CA PHE A 12 -4.44 9.37 11.80
C PHE A 12 -4.71 7.87 11.74
N GLY A 13 -3.93 7.11 12.51
CA GLY A 13 -4.11 5.67 12.64
C GLY A 13 -3.95 5.19 14.07
N LEU A 14 -4.66 4.13 14.40
CA LEU A 14 -4.52 3.38 15.64
C LEU A 14 -4.31 1.91 15.29
N SER A 15 -3.33 1.29 15.91
CA SER A 15 -3.06 -0.13 15.73
C SER A 15 -2.76 -0.79 17.07
N ILE A 16 -3.23 -2.01 17.22
CA ILE A 16 -2.90 -2.88 18.35
C ILE A 16 -2.33 -4.15 17.75
N VAL A 17 -1.16 -4.53 18.22
CA VAL A 17 -0.49 -5.79 17.89
C VAL A 17 -0.26 -6.52 19.19
N SER A 18 -0.77 -7.73 19.31
CA SER A 18 -0.59 -8.55 20.50
C SER A 18 -0.05 -9.91 20.10
N LEU A 19 0.98 -10.33 20.80
CA LEU A 19 1.57 -11.65 20.73
C LEU A 19 1.41 -12.30 22.09
N GLN A 20 0.92 -13.52 22.13
CA GLN A 20 0.80 -14.31 23.36
C GLN A 20 1.39 -15.68 23.13
N SER A 21 2.21 -16.13 24.06
CA SER A 21 2.68 -17.50 24.07
C SER A 21 1.59 -18.46 24.61
N GLY A 22 1.72 -19.73 24.27
CA GLY A 22 1.04 -20.78 25.03
C GLY A 22 1.55 -20.86 26.47
N ALA A 23 0.99 -21.77 27.24
CA ALA A 23 1.46 -22.05 28.58
C ALA A 23 2.88 -22.65 28.55
N PHE A 24 3.78 -22.08 29.33
CA PHE A 24 5.09 -22.65 29.60
C PHE A 24 5.06 -23.35 30.96
N GLN A 25 5.51 -24.60 31.00
CA GLN A 25 5.62 -25.33 32.25
C GLN A 25 6.81 -24.80 33.08
N ARG A 26 6.52 -24.32 34.28
CA ARG A 26 7.53 -23.95 35.26
C ARG A 26 8.00 -25.18 36.01
N THR A 27 9.31 -25.35 36.15
CA THR A 27 9.92 -26.44 36.90
C THR A 27 10.90 -25.93 37.93
N ASN A 28 11.10 -26.70 39.01
CA ASN A 28 12.16 -26.45 39.95
C ASN A 28 13.53 -26.99 39.46
N ALA A 29 14.58 -26.84 40.27
CA ALA A 29 15.91 -27.34 39.94
C ALA A 29 16.01 -28.87 39.81
N MET A 30 15.01 -29.63 40.30
CA MET A 30 14.90 -31.05 40.19
C MET A 30 13.97 -31.49 39.03
N ASN A 31 13.53 -30.54 38.21
CA ASN A 31 12.64 -30.70 37.07
C ASN A 31 11.19 -31.12 37.45
N ASP A 32 10.78 -30.89 38.72
CA ASP A 32 9.38 -31.11 39.12
C ASP A 32 8.52 -29.91 38.64
N PRO A 33 7.30 -30.18 38.15
CA PRO A 33 6.42 -29.14 37.69
C PRO A 33 5.91 -28.28 38.86
N LEU A 34 6.04 -26.95 38.72
CA LEU A 34 5.56 -25.95 39.68
C LEU A 34 4.33 -25.16 39.21
N GLY A 35 3.75 -25.56 38.08
CA GLY A 35 2.64 -24.89 37.42
C GLY A 35 3.02 -24.31 36.08
N ASP A 36 2.09 -23.59 35.46
CA ASP A 36 2.25 -22.98 34.16
C ASP A 36 2.31 -21.45 34.26
N PHE A 37 3.05 -20.80 33.36
CA PHE A 37 3.04 -19.35 33.19
C PHE A 37 2.86 -18.97 31.72
N HIS A 38 2.47 -17.75 31.49
CA HIS A 38 2.25 -17.19 30.16
C HIS A 38 3.15 -15.95 29.95
N GLU A 39 3.53 -15.76 28.69
CA GLU A 39 4.19 -14.56 28.23
C GLU A 39 3.32 -13.87 27.20
N GLY A 40 3.24 -12.55 27.28
CA GLY A 40 2.52 -11.74 26.32
C GLY A 40 3.18 -10.41 26.08
N GLU A 41 3.15 -9.98 24.83
CA GLU A 41 3.58 -8.65 24.43
C GLU A 41 2.46 -7.96 23.66
N THR A 42 2.19 -6.71 24.00
CA THR A 42 1.19 -5.91 23.30
C THR A 42 1.77 -4.53 22.99
N ALA A 43 1.72 -4.16 21.71
CA ALA A 43 2.10 -2.84 21.23
C ALA A 43 0.85 -2.06 20.78
N TYR A 44 0.73 -0.84 21.28
CA TYR A 44 -0.25 0.15 20.86
C TYR A 44 0.48 1.21 20.04
N LEU A 45 0.02 1.44 18.80
CA LEU A 45 0.64 2.41 17.91
C LEU A 45 -0.36 3.51 17.57
N PHE A 46 0.06 4.75 17.74
CA PHE A 46 -0.63 5.93 17.25
C PHE A 46 0.17 6.52 16.10
N THR A 47 -0.45 6.59 14.93
CA THR A 47 0.17 7.02 13.67
C THR A 47 -0.34 8.39 13.27
N ILE A 48 0.57 9.26 12.84
CA ILE A 48 0.27 10.51 12.15
C ILE A 48 1.02 10.50 10.83
N ALA A 49 0.33 10.76 9.73
CA ALA A 49 0.95 10.82 8.40
C ALA A 49 0.37 11.95 7.56
N ARG A 50 1.18 12.51 6.67
CA ARG A 50 0.77 13.59 5.77
C ARG A 50 1.46 13.47 4.41
N ASN A 51 0.72 13.75 3.36
CA ASN A 51 1.30 14.02 2.05
C ASN A 51 1.96 15.40 2.06
N ILE A 52 3.26 15.45 1.84
CA ILE A 52 4.04 16.69 1.72
C ILE A 52 3.84 17.28 0.34
N ASN A 53 3.78 16.40 -0.67
CA ASN A 53 3.43 16.72 -2.04
C ASN A 53 2.79 15.47 -2.69
N PRO A 54 2.32 15.53 -3.97
CA PRO A 54 1.68 14.41 -4.64
C PRO A 54 2.52 13.12 -4.73
N ARG A 55 3.85 13.22 -4.55
CA ARG A 55 4.77 12.08 -4.65
C ARG A 55 5.37 11.65 -3.32
N LEU A 56 5.37 12.52 -2.30
CA LEU A 56 6.03 12.26 -1.02
C LEU A 56 5.05 12.31 0.13
N ALA A 57 4.94 11.23 0.87
CA ALA A 57 4.24 11.16 2.14
C ALA A 57 5.24 10.82 3.27
N LEU A 58 5.09 11.49 4.40
CA LEU A 58 5.85 11.23 5.61
C LEU A 58 4.91 10.88 6.74
N GLY A 59 5.39 10.06 7.67
CA GLY A 59 4.62 9.64 8.84
C GLY A 59 5.50 9.30 10.02
N THR A 60 4.89 9.31 11.19
CA THR A 60 5.49 8.92 12.45
C THR A 60 4.51 8.07 13.26
N ASN A 61 5.05 7.13 14.04
CA ASN A 61 4.32 6.40 15.06
C ASN A 61 4.85 6.76 16.45
N VAL A 62 3.96 6.91 17.40
CA VAL A 62 4.24 6.75 18.81
C VAL A 62 3.84 5.34 19.20
N LYS A 63 4.75 4.58 19.77
CA LYS A 63 4.58 3.17 20.11
C LYS A 63 4.68 3.00 21.62
N LEU A 64 3.65 2.40 22.20
CA LEU A 64 3.62 1.96 23.60
C LEU A 64 3.70 0.45 23.61
N VAL A 65 4.74 -0.12 24.17
CA VAL A 65 4.90 -1.58 24.28
C VAL A 65 4.71 -1.97 25.74
N ARG A 66 3.93 -3.03 25.96
CA ARG A 66 3.74 -3.66 27.25
C ARG A 66 4.08 -5.14 27.12
N GLN A 67 4.98 -5.60 27.95
CA GLN A 67 5.35 -7.01 28.09
C GLN A 67 4.91 -7.51 29.45
N THR A 68 4.36 -8.71 29.48
CA THR A 68 3.97 -9.40 30.69
C THR A 68 4.59 -10.80 30.67
N VAL A 69 5.33 -11.15 31.70
CA VAL A 69 5.90 -12.48 31.89
C VAL A 69 5.55 -12.91 33.29
N GLU A 70 4.72 -13.97 33.42
CA GLU A 70 4.19 -14.39 34.71
C GLU A 70 3.45 -13.22 35.42
N ASP A 71 3.87 -12.82 36.61
CA ASP A 71 3.32 -11.70 37.38
C ASP A 71 4.05 -10.38 37.13
N PHE A 72 5.07 -10.35 36.27
CA PHE A 72 5.89 -9.18 36.00
C PHE A 72 5.42 -8.46 34.75
N ASN A 73 5.36 -7.13 34.86
CA ASN A 73 4.99 -6.25 33.76
C ASN A 73 6.11 -5.26 33.50
N ALA A 74 6.44 -5.05 32.26
CA ALA A 74 7.33 -3.99 31.80
C ALA A 74 6.62 -3.17 30.72
N GLY A 75 6.97 -1.90 30.62
CA GLY A 75 6.43 -1.01 29.60
C GLY A 75 7.48 -0.05 29.07
N GLY A 76 7.36 0.29 27.80
CA GLY A 76 8.29 1.21 27.15
C GLY A 76 7.62 2.01 26.06
N VAL A 77 8.23 3.15 25.71
CA VAL A 77 7.78 4.05 24.65
C VAL A 77 8.88 4.12 23.59
N GLY A 78 8.48 4.09 22.34
CA GLY A 78 9.37 4.28 21.20
C GLY A 78 8.70 5.06 20.10
N PHE A 79 9.50 5.52 19.14
CA PHE A 79 9.03 6.29 18.00
C PHE A 79 9.51 5.62 16.72
N ASP A 80 8.68 5.68 15.70
CA ASP A 80 9.05 5.27 14.35
C ASP A 80 8.85 6.46 13.41
N LEU A 81 9.75 6.59 12.44
CA LEU A 81 9.66 7.55 11.36
C LEU A 81 9.65 6.80 10.04
N GLY A 82 8.87 7.27 9.08
CA GLY A 82 8.84 6.67 7.76
C GLY A 82 8.41 7.62 6.68
N GLY A 83 8.76 7.28 5.45
CA GLY A 83 8.35 8.01 4.27
C GLY A 83 8.21 7.10 3.08
N VAL A 84 7.31 7.47 2.19
CA VAL A 84 7.13 6.83 0.88
C VAL A 84 7.23 7.87 -0.22
N TYR A 85 7.90 7.50 -1.32
CA TYR A 85 8.08 8.35 -2.48
C TYR A 85 7.66 7.63 -3.75
N ASP A 86 6.69 8.19 -4.47
CA ASP A 86 6.23 7.70 -5.77
C ASP A 86 7.18 8.18 -6.86
N VAL A 87 8.12 7.31 -7.29
CA VAL A 87 9.08 7.60 -8.37
C VAL A 87 8.34 7.73 -9.69
N THR A 88 7.43 6.80 -9.94
CA THR A 88 6.50 6.79 -11.07
C THR A 88 5.11 6.35 -10.59
N ALA A 89 4.12 6.37 -11.48
CA ALA A 89 2.79 5.83 -11.18
C ALA A 89 2.81 4.35 -10.75
N ASN A 90 3.85 3.62 -11.16
CA ASN A 90 3.96 2.17 -10.93
C ASN A 90 5.11 1.77 -10.01
N LEU A 91 5.98 2.71 -9.58
CA LEU A 91 7.13 2.43 -8.72
C LEU A 91 7.13 3.35 -7.51
N ARG A 92 7.12 2.75 -6.34
CA ARG A 92 7.18 3.41 -5.04
C ARG A 92 8.39 2.95 -4.26
N LEU A 93 9.08 3.87 -3.63
CA LEU A 93 10.14 3.61 -2.65
C LEU A 93 9.62 3.89 -1.24
N GLY A 94 10.10 3.13 -0.27
CA GLY A 94 9.81 3.31 1.15
C GLY A 94 11.08 3.28 1.97
N LEU A 95 11.17 4.18 2.95
CA LEU A 95 12.23 4.21 3.95
C LEU A 95 11.60 4.36 5.32
N SER A 96 12.12 3.66 6.32
CA SER A 96 11.70 3.84 7.71
C SER A 96 12.84 3.58 8.70
N VAL A 97 12.73 4.25 9.84
CA VAL A 97 13.57 4.03 11.02
C VAL A 97 12.63 3.71 12.17
N LEU A 98 12.81 2.56 12.78
CA LEU A 98 11.95 2.05 13.83
C LEU A 98 12.68 2.08 15.17
N ASN A 99 11.90 2.11 16.26
CA ASN A 99 12.38 2.05 17.63
C ASN A 99 13.35 3.17 18.02
N LEU A 100 13.16 4.37 17.47
CA LEU A 100 13.89 5.55 17.92
C LEU A 100 13.57 5.84 19.39
N GLY A 101 14.59 6.00 20.22
CA GLY A 101 14.44 6.25 21.66
C GLY A 101 14.08 5.03 22.52
N GLY A 102 14.14 3.84 21.97
CA GLY A 102 13.66 2.61 22.58
C GLY A 102 12.27 2.24 22.14
N PRO A 103 11.55 1.23 22.59
CA PRO A 103 11.16 0.93 23.98
C PRO A 103 12.27 0.31 24.83
N ASN A 104 12.41 0.82 26.04
CA ASN A 104 13.25 0.20 27.05
C ASN A 104 12.34 -0.51 28.04
N LEU A 105 12.40 -1.81 28.06
CA LEU A 105 11.63 -2.65 28.99
C LEU A 105 12.53 -3.08 30.14
N GLN A 106 12.06 -2.95 31.34
CA GLN A 106 12.78 -3.47 32.51
C GLN A 106 11.88 -4.48 33.22
N LEU A 107 12.24 -5.73 33.08
CA LEU A 107 11.58 -6.84 33.74
C LEU A 107 12.48 -7.30 34.89
N ARG A 108 12.09 -7.07 36.14
CA ARG A 108 12.93 -7.24 37.33
C ARG A 108 14.26 -6.48 37.17
N ASP A 109 15.38 -7.21 37.13
CA ASP A 109 16.72 -6.67 37.05
C ASP A 109 17.28 -6.64 35.61
N THR A 110 16.55 -7.20 34.68
CA THR A 110 16.95 -7.28 33.27
C THR A 110 16.33 -6.14 32.48
N LYS A 111 17.18 -5.34 31.85
CA LYS A 111 16.80 -4.27 30.95
C LYS A 111 16.94 -4.76 29.52
N GLU A 112 15.84 -4.72 28.77
CA GLU A 112 15.79 -5.02 27.36
C GLU A 112 15.49 -3.75 26.57
N THR A 113 16.28 -3.49 25.55
CA THR A 113 16.11 -2.33 24.67
C THR A 113 15.84 -2.82 23.26
N TYR A 114 14.77 -2.37 22.66
CA TYR A 114 14.49 -2.66 21.26
C TYR A 114 15.52 -1.97 20.38
N PRO A 115 16.21 -2.72 19.51
CA PRO A 115 17.21 -2.13 18.64
C PRO A 115 16.59 -1.15 17.65
N VAL A 116 17.31 -0.09 17.34
CA VAL A 116 16.96 0.78 16.22
C VAL A 116 17.10 -0.02 14.93
N GLU A 117 16.10 0.07 14.07
CA GLU A 117 16.00 -0.71 12.84
C GLU A 117 15.78 0.22 11.64
N PHE A 118 16.61 0.06 10.61
CA PHE A 118 16.49 0.79 9.35
C PHE A 118 15.89 -0.14 8.29
N ARG A 119 14.85 0.30 7.63
CA ARG A 119 14.22 -0.43 6.52
C ARG A 119 14.18 0.42 5.27
N GLY A 120 14.51 -0.20 4.16
CA GLY A 120 14.37 0.40 2.85
C GLY A 120 13.87 -0.61 1.84
N GLY A 121 12.94 -0.19 0.99
CA GLY A 121 12.37 -1.11 0.02
C GLY A 121 11.66 -0.41 -1.12
N PHE A 122 11.16 -1.22 -2.04
CA PHE A 122 10.35 -0.75 -3.14
C PHE A 122 9.11 -1.62 -3.36
N ALA A 123 8.12 -1.03 -4.01
CA ALA A 123 6.94 -1.71 -4.53
C ALA A 123 6.71 -1.30 -5.98
N ALA A 124 6.66 -2.28 -6.89
CA ALA A 124 6.41 -2.08 -8.30
C ALA A 124 5.07 -2.71 -8.69
N THR A 125 4.17 -1.91 -9.26
CA THR A 125 2.90 -2.37 -9.81
C THR A 125 3.09 -2.74 -11.26
N LEU A 126 2.71 -3.96 -11.64
CA LEU A 126 2.92 -4.55 -12.94
C LEU A 126 1.58 -4.96 -13.57
N PHE A 127 1.58 -5.21 -14.87
CA PHE A 127 0.43 -5.75 -15.60
C PHE A 127 -0.87 -4.95 -15.36
N ASN A 128 -0.80 -3.61 -15.48
CA ASN A 128 -1.94 -2.71 -15.28
C ASN A 128 -2.62 -2.89 -13.91
N GLY A 129 -1.82 -3.09 -12.86
CA GLY A 129 -2.32 -3.23 -11.48
C GLY A 129 -2.70 -4.65 -11.07
N ARG A 130 -2.52 -5.65 -11.95
CA ARG A 130 -2.76 -7.06 -11.61
C ARG A 130 -1.60 -7.72 -10.90
N GLY A 131 -0.39 -7.20 -11.08
CA GLY A 131 0.83 -7.68 -10.42
C GLY A 131 1.37 -6.66 -9.43
N LEU A 132 1.96 -7.14 -8.34
CA LEU A 132 2.74 -6.37 -7.39
C LEU A 132 4.03 -7.12 -7.10
N LEU A 133 5.16 -6.43 -7.22
CA LEU A 133 6.48 -6.93 -6.82
C LEU A 133 7.01 -6.03 -5.71
N THR A 134 7.53 -6.63 -4.63
CA THR A 134 8.12 -5.91 -3.51
C THR A 134 9.46 -6.51 -3.13
N ALA A 135 10.40 -5.66 -2.70
CA ALA A 135 11.59 -6.09 -1.99
C ALA A 135 11.94 -5.08 -0.90
N GLU A 136 12.49 -5.57 0.20
CA GLU A 136 12.86 -4.81 1.37
C GLU A 136 14.21 -5.32 1.92
N LEU A 137 15.04 -4.39 2.33
CA LEU A 137 16.23 -4.60 3.13
C LEU A 137 15.98 -4.02 4.52
N ASP A 138 16.35 -4.75 5.53
CA ASP A 138 16.11 -4.44 6.93
C ASP A 138 17.40 -4.68 7.72
N GLN A 139 17.85 -3.67 8.44
CA GLN A 139 19.05 -3.68 9.26
C GLN A 139 18.72 -3.21 10.65
N ALA A 140 18.73 -4.10 11.63
CA ALA A 140 18.69 -3.75 13.04
C ALA A 140 20.10 -3.55 13.60
N SER A 141 20.24 -2.74 14.65
CA SER A 141 21.50 -2.60 15.36
C SER A 141 21.77 -3.90 16.14
N GLY A 142 22.71 -4.71 15.62
CA GLY A 142 23.10 -6.00 16.18
C GLY A 142 22.91 -7.18 15.24
N PRO A 143 21.68 -7.60 14.87
CA PRO A 143 21.46 -8.63 13.86
C PRO A 143 21.99 -8.24 12.47
N GLY A 144 22.29 -9.23 11.65
CA GLY A 144 22.71 -9.03 10.25
C GLY A 144 21.64 -8.36 9.39
N LEU A 145 22.01 -8.05 8.16
CA LEU A 145 21.10 -7.56 7.14
C LEU A 145 20.08 -8.64 6.79
N ARG A 146 18.80 -8.31 6.87
CA ARG A 146 17.69 -9.20 6.48
C ARG A 146 17.10 -8.75 5.14
N VAL A 147 16.79 -9.72 4.30
CA VAL A 147 16.22 -9.49 2.97
C VAL A 147 14.83 -10.10 2.92
N ARG A 148 13.85 -9.32 2.47
CA ARG A 148 12.49 -9.76 2.24
C ARG A 148 12.05 -9.40 0.84
N GLY A 149 11.23 -10.24 0.26
CA GLY A 149 10.68 -9.98 -1.06
C GLY A 149 9.42 -10.78 -1.31
N GLY A 150 8.62 -10.32 -2.24
CA GLY A 150 7.41 -11.06 -2.59
C GLY A 150 6.76 -10.53 -3.84
N SER A 151 5.91 -11.37 -4.39
CA SER A 151 5.05 -11.00 -5.49
C SER A 151 3.61 -11.45 -5.27
N GLU A 152 2.69 -10.66 -5.79
CA GLU A 152 1.26 -10.95 -5.84
C GLU A 152 0.79 -10.83 -7.27
N TYR A 153 -0.04 -11.76 -7.71
CA TYR A 153 -0.68 -11.69 -9.02
C TYR A 153 -2.17 -12.04 -8.94
N TRP A 154 -3.01 -11.11 -9.39
CA TRP A 154 -4.46 -11.30 -9.50
C TRP A 154 -4.77 -12.05 -10.78
N VAL A 155 -4.89 -13.38 -10.68
CA VAL A 155 -5.26 -14.26 -11.79
C VAL A 155 -6.66 -13.88 -12.32
N GLN A 156 -7.55 -13.59 -11.39
CA GLN A 156 -8.90 -13.07 -11.64
C GLN A 156 -9.18 -11.90 -10.68
N PRO A 157 -10.20 -11.06 -10.94
CA PRO A 157 -10.55 -9.96 -10.04
C PRO A 157 -10.82 -10.40 -8.59
N MET A 158 -11.20 -11.66 -8.39
CA MET A 158 -11.53 -12.24 -7.09
C MET A 158 -10.43 -13.13 -6.51
N LEU A 159 -9.44 -13.56 -7.30
CA LEU A 159 -8.42 -14.53 -6.87
C LEU A 159 -7.01 -13.98 -7.13
N ALA A 160 -6.21 -13.87 -6.06
CA ALA A 160 -4.79 -13.58 -6.15
C ALA A 160 -3.95 -14.75 -5.61
N LEU A 161 -2.78 -14.94 -6.21
CA LEU A 161 -1.73 -15.82 -5.73
C LEU A 161 -0.57 -14.98 -5.24
N ARG A 162 0.11 -15.45 -4.19
CA ARG A 162 1.28 -14.81 -3.58
C ARG A 162 2.39 -15.79 -3.37
N VAL A 163 3.60 -15.34 -3.61
CA VAL A 163 4.83 -16.02 -3.22
C VAL A 163 5.75 -15.01 -2.58
N GLY A 164 6.54 -15.43 -1.61
CA GLY A 164 7.43 -14.52 -0.90
C GLY A 164 8.54 -15.25 -0.18
N TYR A 165 9.51 -14.46 0.22
CA TYR A 165 10.65 -14.86 1.01
C TYR A 165 10.81 -13.85 2.15
N ASN A 166 10.89 -14.34 3.37
CA ASN A 166 11.03 -13.53 4.56
C ASN A 166 12.25 -13.99 5.34
N ASP A 167 13.41 -13.41 4.97
CA ASP A 167 14.72 -13.71 5.51
C ASP A 167 15.15 -15.18 5.25
N GLU A 168 14.76 -16.13 6.05
CA GLU A 168 15.12 -17.54 5.89
C GLU A 168 13.93 -18.42 5.49
N SER A 169 12.75 -17.82 5.38
CA SER A 169 11.49 -18.54 5.26
C SER A 169 10.78 -18.24 3.95
N PRO A 170 10.77 -19.17 2.98
CA PRO A 170 9.89 -19.06 1.82
C PRO A 170 8.43 -19.27 2.24
N GLY A 171 7.54 -18.63 1.50
CA GLY A 171 6.12 -18.76 1.76
C GLY A 171 5.27 -18.54 0.53
N GLY A 172 4.03 -19.00 0.61
CA GLY A 172 3.03 -18.81 -0.41
C GLY A 172 1.67 -18.52 0.18
N GLY A 173 0.76 -18.03 -0.66
CA GLY A 173 -0.58 -17.75 -0.19
C GLY A 173 -1.55 -17.46 -1.31
N LEU A 174 -2.79 -17.36 -0.94
CA LEU A 174 -3.88 -16.97 -1.82
C LEU A 174 -4.79 -15.95 -1.14
N SER A 175 -5.44 -15.13 -1.95
CA SER A 175 -6.52 -14.24 -1.52
C SER A 175 -7.74 -14.50 -2.35
N TYR A 176 -8.87 -14.64 -1.69
CA TYR A 176 -10.15 -14.71 -2.32
C TYR A 176 -11.01 -13.52 -1.91
N ARG A 177 -11.44 -12.73 -2.90
CA ARG A 177 -12.31 -11.55 -2.70
C ARG A 177 -13.74 -11.91 -3.05
N PHE A 178 -14.57 -11.97 -2.04
CA PHE A 178 -16.00 -12.18 -2.23
C PHE A 178 -16.71 -10.82 -2.26
N ASN A 179 -17.28 -10.48 -3.39
CA ASN A 179 -17.73 -9.14 -3.74
C ASN A 179 -16.69 -8.05 -3.38
N SER A 180 -16.94 -6.79 -3.48
CA SER A 180 -15.94 -5.74 -3.16
C SER A 180 -15.70 -5.50 -1.66
N LYS A 181 -16.41 -6.21 -0.78
CA LYS A 181 -16.43 -5.94 0.67
C LYS A 181 -15.61 -6.93 1.49
N TYR A 182 -15.64 -8.21 1.15
CA TYR A 182 -14.98 -9.26 1.93
C TYR A 182 -13.77 -9.80 1.19
N GLN A 183 -12.69 -10.03 1.92
CA GLN A 183 -11.51 -10.70 1.41
C GLN A 183 -11.04 -11.71 2.46
N PHE A 184 -10.87 -12.94 2.04
CA PHE A 184 -10.24 -14.01 2.79
C PHE A 184 -8.82 -14.18 2.29
N ASP A 185 -7.87 -14.26 3.20
CA ASP A 185 -6.45 -14.47 2.91
C ASP A 185 -5.98 -15.73 3.63
N TYR A 186 -5.25 -16.58 2.91
CA TYR A 186 -4.57 -17.72 3.49
C TYR A 186 -3.11 -17.70 3.05
N GLY A 187 -2.22 -17.96 3.99
CA GLY A 187 -0.79 -18.04 3.73
C GLY A 187 -0.15 -19.16 4.53
N VAL A 188 0.88 -19.74 3.95
CA VAL A 188 1.77 -20.69 4.59
C VAL A 188 3.19 -20.19 4.49
N LEU A 189 3.94 -20.29 5.57
CA LEU A 189 5.34 -19.93 5.67
C LEU A 189 6.11 -21.13 6.19
N ASP A 190 7.19 -21.49 5.53
CA ASP A 190 8.11 -22.51 5.98
C ASP A 190 9.11 -21.88 6.95
N HIS A 191 8.94 -22.17 8.23
CA HIS A 191 9.77 -21.62 9.31
C HIS A 191 10.63 -22.74 9.91
N PRO A 192 11.86 -22.49 10.39
CA PRO A 192 12.72 -23.50 11.00
C PRO A 192 12.06 -24.32 12.12
N LEU A 193 11.05 -23.77 12.79
CA LEU A 193 10.26 -24.45 13.81
C LEU A 193 9.02 -25.20 13.26
N GLY A 194 8.84 -25.24 11.95
CA GLY A 194 7.71 -25.89 11.28
C GLY A 194 6.84 -24.94 10.49
N LEU A 195 5.86 -25.47 9.77
CA LEU A 195 4.96 -24.71 8.93
C LEU A 195 4.06 -23.79 9.76
N THR A 196 4.07 -22.53 9.42
CA THR A 196 3.18 -21.52 10.02
C THR A 196 2.02 -21.22 9.07
N HIS A 197 0.80 -21.36 9.54
CA HIS A 197 -0.41 -21.04 8.81
C HIS A 197 -0.94 -19.69 9.25
N ARG A 198 -1.31 -18.84 8.28
CA ARG A 198 -1.91 -17.53 8.54
C ARG A 198 -3.25 -17.44 7.84
N ILE A 199 -4.27 -17.05 8.59
CA ILE A 199 -5.60 -16.82 8.08
C ILE A 199 -5.95 -15.37 8.34
N GLY A 200 -6.46 -14.68 7.33
CA GLY A 200 -6.91 -13.30 7.40
C GLY A 200 -8.33 -13.16 6.88
N LEU A 201 -9.14 -12.38 7.57
CA LEU A 201 -10.44 -11.94 7.10
C LEU A 201 -10.47 -10.43 7.10
N SER A 202 -10.71 -9.84 5.95
CA SER A 202 -10.85 -8.39 5.80
C SER A 202 -12.26 -8.03 5.39
N TYR A 203 -12.86 -7.10 6.13
CA TYR A 203 -14.13 -6.50 5.76
C TYR A 203 -13.92 -5.01 5.47
N ARG A 204 -14.28 -4.60 4.27
CA ARG A 204 -14.21 -3.20 3.83
C ARG A 204 -15.59 -2.57 3.99
N PHE A 205 -15.71 -1.68 4.95
CA PHE A 205 -16.94 -0.91 5.19
C PHE A 205 -16.68 0.57 4.96
N GLY A 206 -17.70 1.28 4.51
CA GLY A 206 -17.65 2.73 4.37
C GLY A 206 -16.51 3.25 3.50
N GLY A 207 -16.03 2.45 2.55
CA GLY A 207 -14.96 2.85 1.66
C GLY A 207 -15.36 4.05 0.83
N PHE A 208 -14.83 5.22 1.16
CA PHE A 208 -14.85 6.37 0.29
C PHE A 208 -13.70 6.21 -0.69
N PHE A 209 -13.96 6.34 -1.97
CA PHE A 209 -12.95 6.16 -2.99
C PHE A 209 -13.29 7.02 -4.21
N ALA A 210 -12.25 7.41 -4.92
CA ALA A 210 -12.34 7.87 -6.28
C ALA A 210 -11.50 6.96 -7.17
N SER A 211 -11.94 6.71 -8.38
CA SER A 211 -11.20 5.94 -9.38
C SER A 211 -11.45 6.48 -10.77
N ALA A 212 -10.39 6.53 -11.56
CA ALA A 212 -10.43 6.87 -12.96
C ALA A 212 -9.65 5.82 -13.76
N LYS A 213 -10.18 5.36 -14.89
CA LYS A 213 -9.53 4.36 -15.74
C LYS A 213 -9.76 4.68 -17.22
N ALA A 214 -8.67 4.95 -17.94
CA ALA A 214 -8.70 5.13 -19.39
C ALA A 214 -8.79 3.78 -20.13
N SER A 215 -9.51 3.75 -21.23
CA SER A 215 -9.58 2.62 -22.15
C SER A 215 -9.93 3.14 -23.55
N PRO A 216 -9.05 2.92 -24.54
CA PRO A 216 -7.73 2.31 -24.44
C PRO A 216 -6.72 3.16 -23.64
N GLU A 217 -5.70 2.51 -23.06
CA GLU A 217 -4.63 3.22 -22.33
C GLU A 217 -3.59 3.84 -23.27
N ILE A 218 -3.55 3.39 -24.53
CA ILE A 218 -2.76 3.97 -25.63
C ILE A 218 -3.74 4.32 -26.73
N PHE A 219 -3.73 5.55 -27.21
CA PHE A 219 -4.62 5.98 -28.29
C PHE A 219 -3.93 6.98 -29.19
N SER A 220 -4.46 7.12 -30.42
CA SER A 220 -3.97 8.09 -31.41
C SER A 220 -5.07 9.11 -31.74
N PRO A 221 -4.89 10.39 -31.39
CA PRO A 221 -5.86 11.44 -31.72
C PRO A 221 -6.19 11.58 -33.22
N THR A 222 -5.33 11.04 -34.08
CA THR A 222 -5.46 11.10 -35.55
C THR A 222 -5.86 9.76 -36.17
N GLY A 223 -6.02 8.68 -35.36
CA GLY A 223 -6.33 7.33 -35.83
C GLY A 223 -7.79 6.92 -35.69
N GLU A 224 -8.06 5.63 -35.90
CA GLU A 224 -9.40 5.04 -35.71
C GLU A 224 -9.91 5.16 -34.25
N SER A 225 -8.98 5.18 -33.28
CA SER A 225 -9.27 5.43 -31.87
C SER A 225 -8.88 6.85 -31.49
N ALA A 226 -9.59 7.84 -32.07
CA ALA A 226 -9.30 9.27 -31.87
C ALA A 226 -9.54 9.77 -30.44
N VAL A 227 -10.12 8.95 -29.56
CA VAL A 227 -10.44 9.29 -28.18
C VAL A 227 -10.15 8.12 -27.26
N THR A 228 -9.78 8.43 -26.02
CA THR A 228 -9.82 7.46 -24.93
C THR A 228 -11.01 7.74 -24.02
N LYS A 229 -11.70 6.69 -23.61
CA LYS A 229 -12.82 6.76 -22.66
C LYS A 229 -12.24 6.61 -21.25
N ILE A 230 -12.37 7.63 -20.42
CA ILE A 230 -11.99 7.58 -19.02
C ILE A 230 -13.23 7.29 -18.17
N SER A 231 -13.32 6.09 -17.64
CA SER A 231 -14.39 5.67 -16.73
C SER A 231 -14.11 6.25 -15.35
N LEU A 232 -15.10 6.95 -14.78
CA LEU A 232 -15.01 7.59 -13.48
C LEU A 232 -15.94 6.88 -12.49
N ASN A 233 -15.47 6.67 -11.27
CA ASN A 233 -16.31 6.16 -10.20
C ASN A 233 -15.84 6.76 -8.88
N ALA A 234 -16.78 7.26 -8.09
CA ALA A 234 -16.48 7.81 -6.78
C ALA A 234 -17.61 7.51 -5.80
N ARG A 235 -17.21 7.33 -4.54
CA ARG A 235 -18.10 7.23 -3.40
C ARG A 235 -17.58 8.12 -2.29
N THR A 236 -18.37 9.09 -1.91
CA THR A 236 -18.10 10.09 -0.88
C THR A 236 -18.89 9.76 0.40
N LYS A 237 -18.54 10.39 1.51
CA LYS A 237 -19.24 10.21 2.78
C LYS A 237 -20.59 10.94 2.81
N SER A 238 -20.59 12.16 2.32
CA SER A 238 -21.77 13.01 2.06
C SER A 238 -21.97 13.14 0.54
N GLU A 239 -22.99 13.82 0.11
CA GLU A 239 -23.25 14.03 -1.31
C GLU A 239 -22.04 14.69 -1.99
N PRO A 240 -21.63 14.26 -3.19
CA PRO A 240 -20.59 14.93 -3.95
C PRO A 240 -20.99 16.37 -4.28
N ASP A 241 -20.16 17.35 -3.94
CA ASP A 241 -20.34 18.76 -4.29
C ASP A 241 -19.75 19.09 -5.66
N SER A 242 -18.52 18.63 -5.88
CA SER A 242 -17.81 18.88 -7.14
C SER A 242 -16.77 17.80 -7.41
N TRP A 243 -16.36 17.73 -8.66
CA TRP A 243 -15.31 16.82 -9.10
C TRP A 243 -14.42 17.49 -10.13
N SER A 244 -13.15 17.08 -10.17
CA SER A 244 -12.20 17.46 -11.22
C SER A 244 -11.30 16.29 -11.60
N LEU A 245 -11.06 16.12 -12.90
CA LEU A 245 -10.05 15.23 -13.44
C LEU A 245 -8.97 16.09 -14.09
N ALA A 246 -7.77 16.05 -13.53
CA ALA A 246 -6.60 16.73 -14.07
C ALA A 246 -5.76 15.75 -14.89
N VAL A 247 -5.36 16.14 -16.09
CA VAL A 247 -4.39 15.46 -16.94
C VAL A 247 -3.10 16.26 -16.92
N LEU A 248 -1.98 15.60 -16.60
CA LEU A 248 -0.68 16.22 -16.42
C LEU A 248 0.33 15.67 -17.41
N ASN A 249 1.25 16.53 -17.85
CA ASN A 249 2.40 16.12 -18.65
C ASN A 249 3.53 15.53 -17.79
N LYS A 250 4.66 15.20 -18.39
CA LYS A 250 5.86 14.66 -17.71
C LYS A 250 6.46 15.64 -16.69
N SER A 251 6.24 16.95 -16.86
CA SER A 251 6.73 18.01 -15.97
C SER A 251 5.76 18.34 -14.83
N ASP A 252 4.71 17.55 -14.64
CA ASP A 252 3.64 17.77 -13.65
C ASP A 252 2.77 19.02 -13.90
N GLU A 253 2.78 19.55 -15.12
CA GLU A 253 1.92 20.65 -15.51
C GLU A 253 0.57 20.12 -15.97
N THR A 254 -0.52 20.73 -15.51
CA THR A 254 -1.87 20.39 -15.96
C THR A 254 -2.07 20.85 -17.39
N VAL A 255 -2.26 19.92 -18.31
CA VAL A 255 -2.50 20.20 -19.74
C VAL A 255 -3.99 20.18 -20.08
N ARG A 256 -4.80 19.44 -19.33
CA ARG A 256 -6.25 19.38 -19.50
C ARG A 256 -6.92 19.18 -18.16
N ARG A 257 -8.03 19.87 -17.92
CA ARG A 257 -8.89 19.68 -16.76
C ARG A 257 -10.33 19.48 -17.19
N PHE A 258 -10.96 18.46 -16.65
CA PHE A 258 -12.40 18.23 -16.71
C PHE A 258 -12.97 18.44 -15.32
N GLY A 259 -14.19 18.95 -15.22
CA GLY A 259 -14.80 19.12 -13.91
C GLY A 259 -16.27 19.48 -14.00
N GLY A 260 -16.95 19.35 -12.87
CA GLY A 260 -18.35 19.66 -12.75
C GLY A 260 -18.84 19.64 -11.31
N LYS A 261 -20.10 20.00 -11.11
CA LYS A 261 -20.77 19.93 -9.82
C LYS A 261 -21.44 18.56 -9.62
N GLY A 262 -21.55 18.14 -8.38
CA GLY A 262 -22.20 16.89 -7.98
C GLY A 262 -21.39 15.64 -8.30
N GLN A 263 -22.09 14.54 -8.56
CA GLN A 263 -21.47 13.24 -8.88
C GLN A 263 -20.74 13.28 -10.23
N PRO A 264 -19.49 12.77 -10.30
CA PRO A 264 -18.79 12.63 -11.57
C PRO A 264 -19.60 11.73 -12.52
N PRO A 265 -19.60 12.03 -13.85
CA PRO A 265 -20.25 11.17 -14.84
C PRO A 265 -19.59 9.79 -14.86
N ALA A 266 -20.32 8.77 -15.30
CA ALA A 266 -19.77 7.40 -15.36
C ALA A 266 -18.53 7.29 -16.25
N HIS A 267 -18.41 8.17 -17.25
CA HIS A 267 -17.25 8.28 -18.13
C HIS A 267 -17.19 9.65 -18.80
N LEU A 268 -16.00 10.02 -19.22
CA LEU A 268 -15.72 11.12 -20.13
C LEU A 268 -14.85 10.65 -21.29
N LEU A 269 -14.84 11.42 -22.38
CA LEU A 269 -14.00 11.17 -23.54
C LEU A 269 -12.89 12.23 -23.58
N TRP A 270 -11.66 11.80 -23.78
CA TRP A 270 -10.53 12.69 -24.01
C TRP A 270 -9.93 12.44 -25.39
N ASP A 271 -9.83 13.49 -26.17
CA ASP A 271 -9.35 13.50 -27.56
C ASP A 271 -7.85 13.83 -27.70
N GLY A 272 -7.09 13.82 -26.59
CA GLY A 272 -5.67 14.10 -26.60
C GLY A 272 -5.32 15.58 -26.81
N LYS A 273 -6.28 16.49 -26.63
CA LYS A 273 -6.06 17.93 -26.73
C LYS A 273 -5.95 18.59 -25.36
N ASP A 274 -5.27 19.71 -25.32
CA ASP A 274 -5.17 20.60 -24.16
C ASP A 274 -6.45 21.41 -23.93
N GLU A 275 -6.41 22.36 -22.97
CA GLU A 275 -7.54 23.23 -22.66
C GLU A 275 -7.88 24.21 -23.81
N THR A 276 -6.91 24.53 -24.68
CA THR A 276 -7.07 25.44 -25.81
C THR A 276 -7.58 24.71 -27.06
N GLY A 277 -7.67 23.39 -27.02
CA GLY A 277 -8.08 22.55 -28.13
C GLY A 277 -6.94 22.16 -29.08
N LEU A 278 -5.68 22.46 -28.71
CA LEU A 278 -4.50 22.05 -29.47
C LEU A 278 -4.14 20.61 -29.17
N PRO A 279 -3.76 19.81 -30.19
CA PRO A 279 -3.29 18.44 -29.99
C PRO A 279 -2.02 18.43 -29.14
N LEU A 280 -1.99 17.53 -28.17
CA LEU A 280 -0.81 17.29 -27.34
C LEU A 280 0.19 16.37 -28.07
N PRO A 281 1.49 16.53 -27.84
CA PRO A 281 2.51 15.68 -28.45
C PRO A 281 2.44 14.23 -27.93
N ASP A 282 3.04 13.33 -28.71
CA ASP A 282 3.19 11.93 -28.31
C ASP A 282 3.92 11.83 -26.96
N GLY A 283 3.41 10.95 -26.12
CA GLY A 283 3.99 10.74 -24.80
C GLY A 283 3.01 10.22 -23.76
N THR A 284 3.53 9.99 -22.57
CA THR A 284 2.76 9.52 -21.42
C THR A 284 2.25 10.71 -20.61
N TYR A 285 0.95 10.73 -20.40
CA TYR A 285 0.24 11.70 -19.58
C TYR A 285 -0.30 11.01 -18.33
N ARG A 286 -0.30 11.72 -17.21
CA ARG A 286 -0.84 11.22 -15.95
C ARG A 286 -2.19 11.88 -15.69
N TYR A 287 -3.11 11.16 -15.06
CA TYR A 287 -4.39 11.73 -14.69
C TYR A 287 -4.82 11.29 -13.30
N THR A 288 -5.53 12.18 -12.61
CA THR A 288 -6.05 11.98 -11.25
C THR A 288 -7.45 12.58 -11.16
N LEU A 289 -8.38 11.81 -10.60
CA LEU A 289 -9.74 12.27 -10.29
C LEU A 289 -9.77 12.72 -8.83
N GLU A 290 -10.22 13.94 -8.59
CA GLU A 290 -10.56 14.48 -7.28
C GLU A 290 -12.07 14.69 -7.19
N VAL A 291 -12.66 14.29 -6.06
CA VAL A 291 -14.08 14.52 -5.78
C VAL A 291 -14.20 15.17 -4.41
N LEU A 292 -14.85 16.31 -4.37
CA LEU A 292 -15.16 17.03 -3.14
C LEU A 292 -16.57 16.68 -2.69
N ASP A 293 -16.75 16.37 -1.40
CA ASP A 293 -18.08 16.15 -0.84
C ASP A 293 -18.64 17.46 -0.19
N ALA A 294 -19.93 17.46 0.14
CA ALA A 294 -20.61 18.61 0.73
C ALA A 294 -20.01 19.06 2.08
N ASP A 295 -19.27 18.18 2.76
CA ASP A 295 -18.54 18.51 3.99
C ASP A 295 -17.13 19.10 3.70
N GLY A 296 -16.78 19.31 2.45
CA GLY A 296 -15.49 19.84 2.01
C GLY A 296 -14.33 18.82 2.09
N ARG A 297 -14.65 17.51 2.12
CA ARG A 297 -13.63 16.46 2.08
C ARG A 297 -13.34 16.10 0.63
N ALA A 298 -12.07 16.17 0.24
CA ALA A 298 -11.63 15.68 -1.06
C ALA A 298 -11.23 14.22 -0.98
N ILE A 299 -11.59 13.47 -2.00
CA ILE A 299 -11.20 12.09 -2.22
C ILE A 299 -10.52 12.04 -3.58
N GLU A 300 -9.26 11.60 -3.59
CA GLU A 300 -8.48 11.49 -4.81
C GLU A 300 -8.37 10.04 -5.27
N SER A 301 -8.39 9.84 -6.59
CA SER A 301 -8.04 8.55 -7.20
C SER A 301 -6.52 8.35 -7.15
N ARG A 302 -6.11 7.08 -7.34
CA ARG A 302 -4.71 6.83 -7.70
C ARG A 302 -4.42 7.51 -9.03
N THR A 303 -3.25 8.15 -9.13
CA THR A 303 -2.73 8.66 -10.39
C THR A 303 -2.49 7.49 -11.34
N ARG A 304 -2.99 7.59 -12.56
CA ARG A 304 -2.80 6.61 -13.63
C ARG A 304 -2.22 7.30 -14.86
N SER A 305 -1.74 6.51 -15.79
CA SER A 305 -1.17 6.99 -17.04
C SER A 305 -2.02 6.58 -18.25
N VAL A 306 -1.92 7.39 -19.29
CA VAL A 306 -2.45 7.15 -20.62
C VAL A 306 -1.40 7.67 -21.62
N GLU A 307 -1.26 7.01 -22.75
CA GLU A 307 -0.25 7.34 -23.75
C GLU A 307 -0.92 7.83 -25.04
N ILE A 308 -0.43 8.94 -25.54
CA ILE A 308 -0.71 9.43 -26.90
C ILE A 308 0.40 8.92 -27.80
N SER A 309 0.03 8.19 -28.85
CA SER A 309 0.97 7.68 -29.86
C SER A 309 0.37 7.81 -31.26
N THR A 310 0.91 8.72 -32.05
CA THR A 310 0.48 8.95 -33.44
C THR A 310 1.25 8.07 -34.44
N GLY A 311 2.39 7.49 -34.01
CA GLY A 311 3.10 6.47 -34.77
C GLY A 311 2.32 5.16 -34.77
N GLY A 312 1.96 4.63 -35.93
CA GLY A 312 1.35 3.30 -36.06
C GLY A 312 2.23 2.21 -35.38
N PRO A 313 1.64 1.05 -35.02
CA PRO A 313 2.40 -0.02 -34.38
C PRO A 313 3.60 -0.40 -35.26
N GLN A 314 4.80 -0.20 -34.77
CA GLN A 314 6.04 -0.70 -35.41
C GLN A 314 6.11 -2.22 -35.21
N GLY A 315 5.19 -2.93 -35.84
CA GLY A 315 5.25 -4.38 -35.99
C GLY A 315 6.16 -4.71 -37.15
N SER A 316 7.42 -5.01 -36.89
CA SER A 316 8.23 -5.73 -37.86
C SER A 316 7.68 -7.16 -37.97
N VAL A 317 6.88 -7.41 -39.01
CA VAL A 317 6.57 -8.78 -39.43
C VAL A 317 7.85 -9.37 -40.02
N PRO A 318 8.46 -10.42 -39.43
CA PRO A 318 9.57 -11.08 -40.06
C PRO A 318 9.04 -11.75 -41.35
N VAL A 319 9.48 -11.26 -42.50
CA VAL A 319 9.26 -11.92 -43.78
C VAL A 319 10.08 -13.22 -43.77
N ILE A 320 9.41 -14.35 -43.57
CA ILE A 320 10.04 -15.67 -43.77
C ILE A 320 10.13 -15.88 -45.28
N PRO A 321 11.33 -15.97 -45.86
CA PRO A 321 11.44 -16.34 -47.26
C PRO A 321 11.00 -17.77 -47.43
N VAL A 322 10.02 -17.99 -48.32
CA VAL A 322 9.60 -19.32 -48.77
C VAL A 322 10.67 -19.80 -49.75
N GLN A 323 11.35 -20.92 -49.40
CA GLN A 323 12.20 -21.69 -50.34
C GLN A 323 11.36 -22.64 -51.17
#